data_32c9d0e9b9eb975433088a9529f2a479
#
_entry.id   32c9d0e9b9eb975433088a9529f2a479
#
_cell.length_a   1.000
_cell.length_b   1.000
_cell.length_c   1.000
_cell.angle_alpha   90.00
_cell.angle_beta   90.00
_cell.angle_gamma   90.00
#
_symmetry.space_group_name_H-M   'P 1'
#
loop_
_entity.id
_entity.type
_entity.pdbx_description
1 polymer ?
#
loop_
_entity_poly.entity_id
_entity_poly.type
_entity_poly.pdbx_seq_one_letter_code
_entity_poly.pdbx_strand_id
1 'polypeptide(L)'
;MRSSSGTFPFRDINGTVWLAYTDWGISTRENLLLCVHGHTRQGRDFTKLGEYFSKDWHTISFDLAGHGKSGWLSNKEDYSLESSVRHIDGLMDYRGISKVDWLGTFTGGILGMIFAARDDSPIRRLILNDVGPVLTFGSMKLLLDRFKSNTVFRNLEDANIYFRRAYSGCGIGDDVDWSDFIVRSINREVDGTYSLHYDPAIINELETIWSDLDVWDVYEKIQCPVLVLRGKGSDVLSREVADRMARVGPKAKIIELEDCGHAPVLVDSKHLSIVSEWLSETNHLIEEEDLPPQDKELGKDQVD
;
A
#
# COMPACT_ATOMS: atom_id res chain seq x y z
N MET A 1 -3.79 -11.90 18.20
CA MET A 1 -2.32 -11.91 18.51
C MET A 1 -1.83 -10.49 18.70
N ARG A 2 -0.74 -10.27 19.47
CA ARG A 2 -0.20 -8.92 19.64
C ARG A 2 0.63 -8.54 18.42
N SER A 3 0.51 -7.29 17.97
CA SER A 3 1.43 -6.72 16.99
C SER A 3 2.76 -6.39 17.64
N SER A 4 3.84 -6.42 16.89
CA SER A 4 5.12 -5.84 17.26
C SER A 4 5.46 -4.70 16.30
N SER A 5 6.23 -3.71 16.76
CA SER A 5 6.70 -2.61 15.92
C SER A 5 8.20 -2.54 15.99
N GLY A 6 8.84 -2.27 14.88
CA GLY A 6 10.28 -2.08 14.78
C GLY A 6 10.65 -0.83 14.00
N THR A 7 11.89 -0.39 14.19
CA THR A 7 12.51 0.64 13.37
C THR A 7 13.89 0.21 12.96
N PHE A 8 14.35 0.69 11.80
CA PHE A 8 15.72 0.47 11.35
C PHE A 8 16.29 1.74 10.73
N PRO A 9 17.59 1.97 10.84
CA PRO A 9 18.25 3.11 10.19
C PRO A 9 18.48 2.79 8.73
N PHE A 10 18.07 3.69 7.85
CA PHE A 10 18.35 3.62 6.42
C PHE A 10 19.23 4.80 6.02
N ARG A 11 20.36 4.53 5.34
CA ARG A 11 21.26 5.55 4.84
C ARG A 11 20.84 5.92 3.41
N ASP A 12 20.12 7.02 3.28
CA ASP A 12 19.74 7.57 1.98
C ASP A 12 20.76 8.62 1.49
N ILE A 13 20.54 9.19 0.31
CA ILE A 13 21.43 10.13 -0.38
C ILE A 13 21.79 11.34 0.51
N ASN A 14 20.81 11.92 1.20
CA ASN A 14 20.95 13.14 2.01
C ASN A 14 20.98 12.90 3.53
N GLY A 15 21.29 11.69 3.97
CA GLY A 15 21.45 11.38 5.38
C GLY A 15 20.82 10.07 5.81
N THR A 16 20.76 9.86 7.12
CA THR A 16 20.13 8.66 7.70
C THR A 16 18.73 9.00 8.16
N VAL A 17 17.77 8.18 7.75
CA VAL A 17 16.39 8.22 8.23
C VAL A 17 16.05 6.93 8.99
N TRP A 18 15.31 7.04 10.09
CA TRP A 18 14.76 5.89 10.80
C TRP A 18 13.42 5.53 10.19
N LEU A 19 13.31 4.32 9.67
CA LEU A 19 12.10 3.81 9.02
C LEU A 19 11.40 2.80 9.94
N ALA A 20 10.08 2.88 10.00
CA ALA A 20 9.26 2.10 10.92
C ALA A 20 8.38 1.10 10.18
N TYR A 21 8.12 -0.02 10.83
CA TYR A 21 7.18 -1.04 10.39
C TYR A 21 6.45 -1.65 11.58
N THR A 22 5.33 -2.30 11.28
CA THR A 22 4.56 -3.07 12.28
C THR A 22 4.30 -4.47 11.73
N ASP A 23 4.49 -5.48 12.58
CA ASP A 23 4.31 -6.89 12.29
C ASP A 23 3.07 -7.45 12.99
N TRP A 24 2.38 -8.37 12.32
CA TRP A 24 1.35 -9.25 12.87
C TRP A 24 1.61 -10.70 12.44
N GLY A 25 1.28 -11.64 13.31
CA GLY A 25 1.50 -13.06 13.05
C GLY A 25 2.88 -13.54 13.45
N ILE A 26 3.37 -14.58 12.80
CA ILE A 26 4.64 -15.25 13.14
C ILE A 26 5.61 -15.07 11.98
N SER A 27 6.78 -14.50 12.24
CA SER A 27 7.81 -14.15 11.23
C SER A 27 8.42 -15.35 10.48
N THR A 28 8.21 -16.58 10.96
CA THR A 28 8.67 -17.81 10.29
C THR A 28 7.68 -18.35 9.27
N ARG A 29 6.56 -17.68 9.04
CA ARG A 29 5.60 -18.10 8.04
C ARG A 29 6.11 -17.82 6.64
N GLU A 30 5.91 -18.78 5.75
CA GLU A 30 6.21 -18.65 4.32
C GLU A 30 5.30 -17.62 3.64
N ASN A 31 4.05 -17.50 4.12
CA ASN A 31 3.08 -16.54 3.64
C ASN A 31 3.36 -15.16 4.27
N LEU A 32 4.02 -14.28 3.52
CA LEU A 32 4.32 -12.92 3.93
C LEU A 32 3.53 -11.92 3.08
N LEU A 33 2.76 -11.06 3.76
CA LEU A 33 2.01 -9.96 3.15
C LEU A 33 2.61 -8.62 3.57
N LEU A 34 3.16 -7.86 2.63
CA LEU A 34 3.63 -6.49 2.83
C LEU A 34 2.53 -5.51 2.45
N CYS A 35 2.17 -4.64 3.40
CA CYS A 35 1.17 -3.61 3.22
C CYS A 35 1.81 -2.23 3.18
N VAL A 36 1.54 -1.45 2.13
CA VAL A 36 2.06 -0.10 1.94
C VAL A 36 0.91 0.89 1.75
N HIS A 37 0.90 1.92 2.58
CA HIS A 37 -0.20 2.88 2.70
C HIS A 37 -0.25 3.92 1.57
N GLY A 38 -1.35 4.69 1.53
CA GLY A 38 -1.54 5.82 0.61
C GLY A 38 -0.85 7.09 1.08
N HIS A 39 -0.87 8.11 0.22
CA HIS A 39 -0.08 9.34 0.31
C HIS A 39 -0.20 10.11 1.66
N THR A 40 -1.39 10.18 2.24
CA THR A 40 -1.66 10.89 3.51
C THR A 40 -1.95 9.93 4.66
N ARG A 41 -1.51 8.68 4.55
CA ARG A 41 -1.84 7.60 5.48
C ARG A 41 -0.59 7.01 6.15
N GLN A 42 -0.74 5.91 6.85
CA GLN A 42 0.32 5.23 7.59
C GLN A 42 0.06 3.72 7.68
N GLY A 43 1.07 2.95 8.05
CA GLY A 43 0.99 1.50 8.16
C GLY A 43 -0.05 0.99 9.18
N ARG A 44 -0.39 1.77 10.21
CA ARG A 44 -1.42 1.37 11.19
C ARG A 44 -2.84 1.32 10.63
N ASP A 45 -3.09 1.82 9.41
CA ASP A 45 -4.37 1.62 8.73
C ASP A 45 -4.63 0.14 8.47
N PHE A 46 -3.58 -0.65 8.33
CA PHE A 46 -3.67 -2.10 8.13
C PHE A 46 -3.80 -2.91 9.43
N THR A 47 -4.08 -2.28 10.58
CA THR A 47 -4.18 -2.99 11.86
C THR A 47 -5.25 -4.10 11.83
N LYS A 48 -6.46 -3.78 11.37
CA LYS A 48 -7.56 -4.77 11.28
C LYS A 48 -7.21 -5.90 10.31
N LEU A 49 -6.60 -5.56 9.18
CA LEU A 49 -6.11 -6.54 8.20
C LEU A 49 -5.03 -7.43 8.80
N GLY A 50 -4.01 -6.86 9.43
CA GLY A 50 -2.93 -7.61 10.08
C GLY A 50 -3.44 -8.54 11.19
N GLU A 51 -4.39 -8.08 12.01
CA GLU A 51 -5.04 -8.91 13.02
C GLU A 51 -5.83 -10.08 12.39
N TYR A 52 -6.58 -9.82 11.31
CA TYR A 52 -7.35 -10.84 10.59
C TYR A 52 -6.45 -11.93 10.02
N PHE A 53 -5.37 -11.55 9.36
CA PHE A 53 -4.43 -12.47 8.72
C PHE A 53 -3.44 -13.15 9.69
N SER A 54 -3.28 -12.65 10.92
CA SER A 54 -2.23 -13.05 11.87
C SER A 54 -2.18 -14.55 12.22
N LYS A 55 -3.24 -15.30 11.98
CA LYS A 55 -3.29 -16.74 12.24
C LYS A 55 -2.51 -17.56 11.19
N ASP A 56 -2.61 -17.15 9.93
CA ASP A 56 -2.12 -17.91 8.79
C ASP A 56 -1.01 -17.21 8.01
N TRP A 57 -0.82 -15.92 8.26
CA TRP A 57 0.12 -15.04 7.57
C TRP A 57 1.05 -14.31 8.53
N HIS A 58 2.24 -14.00 8.05
CA HIS A 58 3.06 -12.91 8.58
C HIS A 58 2.71 -11.64 7.79
N THR A 59 2.14 -10.64 8.43
CA THR A 59 1.80 -9.38 7.79
C THR A 59 2.75 -8.30 8.29
N ILE A 60 3.34 -7.54 7.38
CA ILE A 60 4.16 -6.36 7.69
C ILE A 60 3.48 -5.15 7.07
N SER A 61 3.26 -4.09 7.84
CA SER A 61 2.94 -2.78 7.30
C SER A 61 4.12 -1.85 7.46
N PHE A 62 4.40 -1.07 6.43
CA PHE A 62 5.53 -0.16 6.38
C PHE A 62 5.06 1.28 6.44
N ASP A 63 5.66 2.10 7.30
CA ASP A 63 5.49 3.55 7.31
C ASP A 63 6.51 4.16 6.34
N LEU A 64 6.08 4.73 5.23
CA LEU A 64 6.93 5.48 4.32
C LEU A 64 7.62 6.64 5.08
N ALA A 65 8.79 7.08 4.62
CA ALA A 65 9.46 8.23 5.22
C ALA A 65 8.52 9.43 5.32
N GLY A 66 8.57 10.13 6.44
CA GLY A 66 7.67 11.25 6.71
C GLY A 66 6.27 10.87 7.20
N HIS A 67 5.96 9.59 7.35
CA HIS A 67 4.63 9.10 7.79
C HIS A 67 4.73 8.26 9.05
N GLY A 68 3.66 8.24 9.81
CA GLY A 68 3.50 7.38 10.98
C GLY A 68 4.64 7.52 11.98
N LYS A 69 5.38 6.45 12.20
CA LYS A 69 6.54 6.40 13.11
C LYS A 69 7.88 6.50 12.37
N SER A 70 7.88 6.56 11.05
CA SER A 70 9.08 6.81 10.26
C SER A 70 9.57 8.24 10.42
N GLY A 71 10.88 8.42 10.38
CA GLY A 71 11.52 9.74 10.42
C GLY A 71 11.16 10.63 9.24
N TRP A 72 11.24 11.92 9.46
CA TRP A 72 11.07 12.93 8.43
C TRP A 72 12.38 13.15 7.68
N LEU A 73 12.30 13.32 6.36
CA LEU A 73 13.47 13.60 5.53
C LEU A 73 13.98 15.03 5.79
N SER A 74 15.29 15.17 5.88
CA SER A 74 15.94 16.46 6.11
C SER A 74 15.75 17.38 4.91
N ASN A 75 15.95 16.85 3.70
CA ASN A 75 15.62 17.53 2.46
C ASN A 75 14.20 17.13 2.02
N LYS A 76 13.30 18.09 1.94
CA LYS A 76 11.88 17.84 1.62
C LYS A 76 11.64 17.48 0.16
N GLU A 77 12.56 17.83 -0.73
CA GLU A 77 12.53 17.46 -2.15
C GLU A 77 12.81 15.95 -2.36
N ASP A 78 13.31 15.26 -1.32
CA ASP A 78 13.56 13.82 -1.38
C ASP A 78 12.28 12.99 -1.15
N TYR A 79 11.15 13.60 -0.83
CA TYR A 79 9.87 12.90 -0.83
C TYR A 79 9.46 12.58 -2.26
N SER A 80 9.87 11.41 -2.76
CA SER A 80 9.61 10.96 -4.13
C SER A 80 9.33 9.45 -4.19
N LEU A 81 8.81 8.99 -5.32
CA LEU A 81 8.62 7.56 -5.57
C LEU A 81 9.97 6.82 -5.56
N GLU A 82 11.03 7.42 -6.11
CA GLU A 82 12.37 6.82 -6.15
C GLU A 82 12.94 6.63 -4.75
N SER A 83 12.79 7.60 -3.85
CA SER A 83 13.21 7.47 -2.46
C SER A 83 12.39 6.39 -1.75
N SER A 84 11.09 6.36 -1.97
CA SER A 84 10.21 5.34 -1.41
C SER A 84 10.59 3.93 -1.88
N VAL A 85 10.96 3.78 -3.14
CA VAL A 85 11.48 2.52 -3.70
C VAL A 85 12.74 2.09 -2.94
N ARG A 86 13.73 2.98 -2.78
CA ARG A 86 14.96 2.66 -2.02
C ARG A 86 14.68 2.30 -0.57
N HIS A 87 13.74 2.99 0.08
CA HIS A 87 13.36 2.71 1.47
C HIS A 87 12.73 1.34 1.63
N ILE A 88 11.90 0.92 0.67
CA ILE A 88 11.28 -0.40 0.68
C ILE A 88 12.29 -1.50 0.37
N ASP A 89 13.19 -1.30 -0.59
CA ASP A 89 14.33 -2.20 -0.82
C ASP A 89 15.14 -2.36 0.48
N GLY A 90 15.42 -1.25 1.19
CA GLY A 90 16.06 -1.27 2.50
C GLY A 90 15.31 -2.04 3.58
N LEU A 91 13.97 -1.98 3.61
CA LEU A 91 13.15 -2.81 4.50
C LEU A 91 13.28 -4.29 4.15
N MET A 92 13.20 -4.62 2.86
CA MET A 92 13.29 -6.00 2.39
C MET A 92 14.65 -6.61 2.75
N ASP A 93 15.73 -5.87 2.50
CA ASP A 93 17.10 -6.27 2.87
C ASP A 93 17.24 -6.44 4.39
N TYR A 94 16.79 -5.46 5.18
CA TYR A 94 16.85 -5.50 6.64
C TYR A 94 16.10 -6.69 7.24
N ARG A 95 14.98 -7.08 6.63
CA ARG A 95 14.12 -8.18 7.09
C ARG A 95 14.45 -9.53 6.42
N GLY A 96 15.38 -9.56 5.45
CA GLY A 96 15.71 -10.76 4.68
C GLY A 96 14.54 -11.25 3.82
N ILE A 97 13.74 -10.34 3.27
CA ILE A 97 12.57 -10.65 2.46
C ILE A 97 13.01 -10.79 0.99
N SER A 98 12.91 -11.99 0.46
CA SER A 98 13.20 -12.27 -0.96
C SER A 98 11.96 -12.34 -1.82
N LYS A 99 10.83 -12.81 -1.26
CA LYS A 99 9.54 -12.93 -1.94
C LYS A 99 8.42 -12.49 -1.00
N VAL A 100 7.38 -11.83 -1.56
CA VAL A 100 6.32 -11.23 -0.78
C VAL A 100 5.02 -11.11 -1.60
N ASP A 101 3.88 -11.25 -0.93
CA ASP A 101 2.60 -10.76 -1.46
C ASP A 101 2.46 -9.30 -1.06
N TRP A 102 1.95 -8.47 -1.95
CA TRP A 102 1.90 -7.02 -1.75
C TRP A 102 0.46 -6.51 -1.74
N LEU A 103 0.13 -5.68 -0.76
CA LEU A 103 -1.09 -4.89 -0.76
C LEU A 103 -0.73 -3.41 -0.67
N GLY A 104 -1.06 -2.66 -1.71
CA GLY A 104 -0.77 -1.23 -1.77
C GLY A 104 -2.01 -0.38 -1.97
N THR A 105 -2.17 0.66 -1.13
CA THR A 105 -3.23 1.66 -1.29
C THR A 105 -2.65 2.89 -1.97
N PHE A 106 -3.29 3.38 -3.04
CA PHE A 106 -2.88 4.58 -3.77
C PHE A 106 -1.36 4.62 -4.04
N THR A 107 -0.57 5.50 -3.38
CA THR A 107 0.91 5.54 -3.51
C THR A 107 1.55 4.18 -3.29
N GLY A 108 1.12 3.45 -2.26
CA GLY A 108 1.59 2.08 -2.00
C GLY A 108 1.30 1.10 -3.13
N GLY A 109 0.21 1.33 -3.88
CA GLY A 109 -0.12 0.53 -5.06
C GLY A 109 0.74 0.90 -6.28
N ILE A 110 1.05 2.20 -6.49
CA ILE A 110 2.00 2.63 -7.52
C ILE A 110 3.38 2.01 -7.28
N LEU A 111 3.86 2.06 -6.04
CA LEU A 111 5.10 1.41 -5.64
C LEU A 111 5.05 -0.10 -5.89
N GLY A 112 3.92 -0.75 -5.56
CA GLY A 112 3.69 -2.17 -5.86
C GLY A 112 3.78 -2.49 -7.35
N MET A 113 3.22 -1.65 -8.23
CA MET A 113 3.35 -1.81 -9.69
C MET A 113 4.82 -1.68 -10.15
N ILE A 114 5.56 -0.70 -9.61
CA ILE A 114 6.99 -0.52 -9.92
C ILE A 114 7.80 -1.75 -9.51
N PHE A 115 7.57 -2.29 -8.32
CA PHE A 115 8.25 -3.51 -7.85
C PHE A 115 7.85 -4.75 -8.65
N ALA A 116 6.57 -4.90 -8.97
CA ALA A 116 6.06 -6.05 -9.71
C ALA A 116 6.52 -6.08 -11.18
N ALA A 117 6.88 -4.93 -11.75
CA ALA A 117 7.36 -4.80 -13.12
C ALA A 117 8.87 -5.03 -13.29
N ARG A 118 9.62 -5.28 -12.21
CA ARG A 118 11.05 -5.60 -12.27
C ARG A 118 11.27 -7.01 -12.83
N ASP A 119 12.37 -7.21 -13.55
CA ASP A 119 12.75 -8.54 -14.08
C ASP A 119 12.97 -9.56 -12.96
N ASP A 120 13.53 -9.10 -11.82
CA ASP A 120 13.78 -9.87 -10.60
C ASP A 120 12.74 -9.57 -9.51
N SER A 121 11.50 -9.34 -9.90
CA SER A 121 10.42 -8.92 -9.00
C SER A 121 10.35 -9.80 -7.74
N PRO A 122 10.34 -9.19 -6.54
CA PRO A 122 10.10 -9.91 -5.31
C PRO A 122 8.60 -10.19 -5.07
N ILE A 123 7.71 -9.65 -5.91
CA ILE A 123 6.26 -9.74 -5.69
C ILE A 123 5.70 -10.99 -6.32
N ARG A 124 5.12 -11.86 -5.50
CA ARG A 124 4.40 -13.07 -5.94
C ARG A 124 2.98 -12.76 -6.40
N ARG A 125 2.29 -11.86 -5.70
CA ARG A 125 0.92 -11.42 -5.96
C ARG A 125 0.78 -9.96 -5.57
N LEU A 126 0.04 -9.18 -6.36
CA LEU A 126 -0.15 -7.76 -6.16
C LEU A 126 -1.62 -7.43 -5.94
N ILE A 127 -1.93 -6.77 -4.82
CA ILE A 127 -3.26 -6.23 -4.52
C ILE A 127 -3.19 -4.71 -4.58
N LEU A 128 -3.93 -4.12 -5.50
CA LEU A 128 -4.06 -2.68 -5.71
C LEU A 128 -5.37 -2.19 -5.09
N ASN A 129 -5.26 -1.40 -4.04
CA ASN A 129 -6.43 -0.81 -3.39
C ASN A 129 -6.70 0.58 -3.96
N ASP A 130 -7.66 0.63 -4.85
CA ASP A 130 -8.25 1.80 -5.51
C ASP A 130 -7.24 2.70 -6.24
N VAL A 131 -6.32 2.08 -6.96
CA VAL A 131 -5.35 2.75 -7.81
C VAL A 131 -5.10 1.96 -9.08
N GLY A 132 -4.82 2.67 -10.16
CA GLY A 132 -4.44 2.11 -11.46
C GLY A 132 -3.19 2.80 -12.01
N PRO A 133 -2.77 2.40 -13.22
CA PRO A 133 -1.58 2.95 -13.88
C PRO A 133 -1.77 4.38 -14.42
N VAL A 134 -2.95 4.97 -14.25
CA VAL A 134 -3.20 6.37 -14.62
C VAL A 134 -3.78 7.10 -13.41
N LEU A 135 -3.14 8.20 -13.04
CA LEU A 135 -3.69 9.22 -12.15
C LEU A 135 -3.85 10.50 -12.93
N THR A 136 -5.09 10.91 -13.17
CA THR A 136 -5.34 12.14 -13.90
C THR A 136 -4.98 13.37 -13.06
N PHE A 137 -4.52 14.43 -13.71
CA PHE A 137 -4.28 15.72 -13.04
C PHE A 137 -5.54 16.20 -12.30
N GLY A 138 -6.73 15.97 -12.87
CA GLY A 138 -8.00 16.29 -12.24
C GLY A 138 -8.23 15.55 -10.91
N SER A 139 -7.99 14.23 -10.88
CA SER A 139 -8.10 13.43 -9.65
C SER A 139 -7.08 13.86 -8.59
N MET A 140 -5.83 14.11 -9.00
CA MET A 140 -4.79 14.57 -8.08
C MET A 140 -5.12 15.95 -7.49
N LYS A 141 -5.66 16.87 -8.30
CA LYS A 141 -6.10 18.17 -7.82
C LYS A 141 -7.25 18.06 -6.82
N LEU A 142 -8.22 17.18 -7.06
CA LEU A 142 -9.29 16.92 -6.10
C LEU A 142 -8.75 16.38 -4.76
N LEU A 143 -7.76 15.48 -4.79
CA LEU A 143 -7.10 14.98 -3.59
C LEU A 143 -6.33 16.10 -2.88
N LEU A 144 -5.58 16.91 -3.61
CA LEU A 144 -4.86 18.05 -3.06
C LEU A 144 -5.82 19.03 -2.36
N ASP A 145 -6.91 19.43 -3.01
CA ASP A 145 -7.91 20.34 -2.44
C ASP A 145 -8.56 19.74 -1.19
N ARG A 146 -8.70 18.41 -1.12
CA ARG A 146 -9.24 17.68 0.03
C ARG A 146 -8.30 17.70 1.23
N PHE A 147 -6.99 17.59 1.01
CA PHE A 147 -5.98 17.41 2.07
C PHE A 147 -5.17 18.66 2.40
N LYS A 148 -5.22 19.71 1.57
CA LYS A 148 -4.42 20.93 1.71
C LYS A 148 -4.78 21.82 2.91
N SER A 149 -5.95 21.65 3.53
CA SER A 149 -6.42 22.50 4.62
C SER A 149 -6.10 21.92 5.99
N ASN A 150 -5.49 22.72 6.86
CA ASN A 150 -5.24 22.46 8.28
C ASN A 150 -4.35 21.27 8.63
N THR A 151 -3.11 21.55 8.94
CA THR A 151 -2.15 20.59 9.48
C THR A 151 -2.17 20.54 11.02
N VAL A 152 -2.85 21.47 11.69
CA VAL A 152 -2.95 21.58 13.14
C VAL A 152 -4.40 21.78 13.58
N PHE A 153 -4.84 21.00 14.57
CA PHE A 153 -6.19 21.04 15.15
C PHE A 153 -6.12 21.48 16.60
N ARG A 154 -7.00 22.38 17.02
CA ARG A 154 -7.05 22.90 18.40
C ARG A 154 -7.49 21.84 19.40
N ASN A 155 -8.31 20.89 18.97
CA ASN A 155 -8.90 19.82 19.78
C ASN A 155 -9.34 18.64 18.89
N LEU A 156 -9.77 17.54 19.52
CA LEU A 156 -10.22 16.34 18.82
C LEU A 156 -11.47 16.57 17.96
N GLU A 157 -12.34 17.50 18.32
CA GLU A 157 -13.54 17.79 17.55
C GLU A 157 -13.19 18.45 16.21
N ASP A 158 -12.24 19.40 16.19
CA ASP A 158 -11.74 20.00 14.96
C ASP A 158 -11.12 18.91 14.04
N ALA A 159 -10.37 17.96 14.61
CA ALA A 159 -9.83 16.82 13.87
C ALA A 159 -10.96 15.90 13.34
N ASN A 160 -11.96 15.59 14.16
CA ASN A 160 -13.09 14.75 13.77
C ASN A 160 -13.84 15.35 12.56
N ILE A 161 -14.12 16.65 12.60
CA ILE A 161 -14.78 17.36 11.49
C ILE A 161 -13.93 17.27 10.22
N TYR A 162 -12.62 17.51 10.33
CA TYR A 162 -11.70 17.43 9.20
C TYR A 162 -11.67 16.04 8.58
N PHE A 163 -11.43 15.00 9.39
CA PHE A 163 -11.27 13.64 8.86
C PHE A 163 -12.58 13.09 8.29
N ARG A 164 -13.71 13.31 8.93
CA ARG A 164 -15.02 12.90 8.38
C ARG A 164 -15.32 13.55 7.04
N ARG A 165 -14.88 14.81 6.84
CA ARG A 165 -15.01 15.48 5.55
C ARG A 165 -14.00 14.93 4.53
N ALA A 166 -12.73 14.85 4.89
CA ALA A 166 -11.65 14.48 3.98
C ALA A 166 -11.74 13.02 3.51
N TYR A 167 -12.23 12.12 4.38
CA TYR A 167 -12.34 10.69 4.12
C TYR A 167 -13.80 10.21 4.03
N SER A 168 -14.73 11.12 3.74
CA SER A 168 -16.13 10.74 3.50
C SER A 168 -16.19 9.76 2.31
N GLY A 169 -16.91 8.66 2.51
CA GLY A 169 -17.05 7.64 1.46
C GLY A 169 -15.92 6.61 1.36
N CYS A 170 -14.88 6.65 2.23
CA CYS A 170 -13.82 5.64 2.23
C CYS A 170 -14.23 4.28 2.86
N GLY A 171 -15.52 4.06 3.11
CA GLY A 171 -16.03 2.80 3.68
C GLY A 171 -15.73 2.62 5.17
N ILE A 172 -15.54 3.72 5.92
CA ILE A 172 -15.45 3.68 7.38
C ILE A 172 -16.87 3.56 7.93
N GLY A 173 -17.12 2.47 8.67
CA GLY A 173 -18.46 2.09 9.08
C GLY A 173 -19.03 2.97 10.20
N ASP A 174 -18.83 2.55 11.43
CA ASP A 174 -19.46 3.16 12.60
C ASP A 174 -18.58 4.23 13.29
N ASP A 175 -19.11 4.83 14.36
CA ASP A 175 -18.38 5.86 15.12
C ASP A 175 -17.15 5.33 15.86
N VAL A 176 -17.10 4.03 16.16
CA VAL A 176 -15.92 3.40 16.79
C VAL A 176 -14.78 3.31 15.79
N ASP A 177 -15.07 2.87 14.57
CA ASP A 177 -14.08 2.80 13.48
C ASP A 177 -13.58 4.20 13.12
N TRP A 178 -14.46 5.20 13.09
CA TRP A 178 -14.08 6.61 12.89
C TRP A 178 -13.17 7.13 14.00
N SER A 179 -13.50 6.87 15.27
CA SER A 179 -12.69 7.29 16.41
C SER A 179 -11.28 6.69 16.34
N ASP A 180 -11.18 5.40 16.06
CA ASP A 180 -9.93 4.68 15.88
C ASP A 180 -9.11 5.25 14.71
N PHE A 181 -9.76 5.52 13.58
CA PHE A 181 -9.14 6.09 12.39
C PHE A 181 -8.55 7.48 12.68
N ILE A 182 -9.32 8.35 13.33
CA ILE A 182 -8.91 9.73 13.65
C ILE A 182 -7.74 9.72 14.65
N VAL A 183 -7.85 8.97 15.75
CA VAL A 183 -6.82 8.90 16.79
C VAL A 183 -5.47 8.40 16.22
N ARG A 184 -5.52 7.47 15.24
CA ARG A 184 -4.30 7.02 14.56
C ARG A 184 -3.75 8.06 13.58
N SER A 185 -4.58 8.98 13.09
CA SER A 185 -4.22 9.95 12.05
C SER A 185 -3.60 11.23 12.58
N ILE A 186 -3.51 11.39 13.90
CA ILE A 186 -3.03 12.61 14.56
C ILE A 186 -2.01 12.31 15.65
N ASN A 187 -1.14 13.28 15.90
CA ASN A 187 -0.24 13.32 17.04
C ASN A 187 -0.73 14.41 18.02
N ARG A 188 -0.65 14.14 19.30
CA ARG A 188 -0.91 15.15 20.34
C ARG A 188 0.37 15.92 20.60
N GLU A 189 0.31 17.24 20.48
CA GLU A 189 1.42 18.15 20.72
C GLU A 189 1.55 18.53 22.21
N VAL A 190 2.72 19.08 22.57
CA VAL A 190 3.02 19.48 23.96
C VAL A 190 2.10 20.59 24.44
N ASP A 191 1.67 21.50 23.55
CA ASP A 191 0.76 22.59 23.86
C ASP A 191 -0.72 22.17 23.93
N GLY A 192 -1.00 20.87 23.73
CA GLY A 192 -2.34 20.28 23.76
C GLY A 192 -3.10 20.33 22.45
N THR A 193 -2.53 20.91 21.41
CA THR A 193 -3.07 20.83 20.04
C THR A 193 -2.79 19.44 19.42
N TYR A 194 -3.27 19.23 18.20
CA TYR A 194 -3.03 18.00 17.45
C TYR A 194 -2.51 18.33 16.06
N SER A 195 -1.51 17.59 15.60
CA SER A 195 -0.98 17.67 14.23
C SER A 195 -1.30 16.40 13.44
N LEU A 196 -1.18 16.47 12.11
CA LEU A 196 -1.22 15.29 11.26
C LEU A 196 -0.02 14.38 11.57
N HIS A 197 -0.20 13.08 11.39
CA HIS A 197 0.85 12.08 11.65
C HIS A 197 1.87 11.95 10.50
N TYR A 198 1.84 12.85 9.53
CA TYR A 198 2.80 12.90 8.42
C TYR A 198 3.40 14.31 8.26
N ASP A 199 4.57 14.37 7.61
CA ASP A 199 5.23 15.65 7.31
C ASP A 199 4.40 16.45 6.32
N PRO A 200 4.00 17.69 6.64
CA PRO A 200 3.21 18.53 5.73
C PRO A 200 3.86 18.76 4.36
N ALA A 201 5.19 18.65 4.28
CA ALA A 201 5.92 18.81 3.02
C ALA A 201 5.57 17.73 1.98
N ILE A 202 5.02 16.59 2.39
CA ILE A 202 4.56 15.52 1.49
C ILE A 202 3.45 16.01 0.54
N ILE A 203 2.58 16.89 1.03
CA ILE A 203 1.51 17.47 0.19
C ILE A 203 2.09 18.37 -0.90
N ASN A 204 3.23 19.02 -0.65
CA ASN A 204 3.87 19.89 -1.64
C ASN A 204 4.33 19.13 -2.88
N GLU A 205 4.65 17.82 -2.77
CA GLU A 205 4.97 16.99 -3.92
C GLU A 205 3.78 16.94 -4.91
N LEU A 206 2.56 16.80 -4.42
CA LEU A 206 1.35 16.80 -5.26
C LEU A 206 1.14 18.15 -5.95
N GLU A 207 1.59 19.26 -5.36
CA GLU A 207 1.49 20.61 -5.95
C GLU A 207 2.41 20.78 -7.18
N THR A 208 3.45 19.97 -7.30
CA THR A 208 4.39 20.01 -8.42
C THR A 208 3.93 19.21 -9.64
N ILE A 209 2.84 18.45 -9.52
CA ILE A 209 2.31 17.64 -10.61
C ILE A 209 1.39 18.51 -11.47
N TRP A 210 1.75 18.68 -12.75
CA TRP A 210 1.04 19.50 -13.73
C TRP A 210 0.45 18.72 -14.90
N SER A 211 0.58 17.40 -14.89
CA SER A 211 0.09 16.50 -15.93
C SER A 211 -0.40 15.18 -15.34
N ASP A 212 -1.07 14.40 -16.14
CA ASP A 212 -1.42 13.03 -15.77
C ASP A 212 -0.15 12.22 -15.51
N LEU A 213 -0.18 11.39 -14.46
CA LEU A 213 0.79 10.31 -14.27
C LEU A 213 0.29 9.10 -15.06
N ASP A 214 1.03 8.67 -16.07
CA ASP A 214 0.73 7.49 -16.88
C ASP A 214 1.90 6.50 -16.78
N VAL A 215 1.64 5.33 -16.21
CA VAL A 215 2.60 4.23 -16.04
C VAL A 215 2.05 2.91 -16.60
N TRP A 216 1.30 2.97 -17.71
CA TRP A 216 0.80 1.79 -18.41
C TRP A 216 1.94 0.87 -18.87
N ASP A 217 3.06 1.43 -19.29
CA ASP A 217 4.27 0.69 -19.69
C ASP A 217 4.88 -0.11 -18.55
N VAL A 218 4.74 0.36 -17.32
CA VAL A 218 5.10 -0.37 -16.09
C VAL A 218 4.08 -1.47 -15.81
N TYR A 219 2.78 -1.13 -15.83
CA TYR A 219 1.72 -2.08 -15.54
C TYR A 219 1.71 -3.28 -16.49
N GLU A 220 1.94 -3.04 -17.78
CA GLU A 220 1.93 -4.08 -18.82
C GLU A 220 3.10 -5.08 -18.70
N LYS A 221 4.16 -4.72 -17.95
CA LYS A 221 5.29 -5.62 -17.65
C LYS A 221 5.06 -6.56 -16.47
N ILE A 222 4.01 -6.32 -15.66
CA ILE A 222 3.73 -7.15 -14.47
C ILE A 222 3.39 -8.57 -14.91
N GLN A 223 4.05 -9.56 -14.30
CA GLN A 223 3.87 -10.97 -14.61
C GLN A 223 3.05 -11.72 -13.54
N CYS A 224 3.06 -11.23 -12.30
CA CYS A 224 2.36 -11.88 -11.20
C CYS A 224 0.84 -11.64 -11.26
N PRO A 225 0.03 -12.49 -10.59
CA PRO A 225 -1.41 -12.27 -10.44
C PRO A 225 -1.71 -10.93 -9.76
N VAL A 226 -2.71 -10.19 -10.30
CA VAL A 226 -3.12 -8.88 -9.77
C VAL A 226 -4.60 -8.88 -9.40
N LEU A 227 -4.90 -8.41 -8.19
CA LEU A 227 -6.24 -8.05 -7.73
C LEU A 227 -6.35 -6.53 -7.65
N VAL A 228 -7.42 -5.97 -8.17
CA VAL A 228 -7.79 -4.56 -7.98
C VAL A 228 -9.07 -4.49 -7.18
N LEU A 229 -9.01 -3.85 -6.03
CA LEU A 229 -10.19 -3.47 -5.24
C LEU A 229 -10.55 -2.04 -5.63
N ARG A 230 -11.70 -1.85 -6.25
CA ARG A 230 -12.18 -0.54 -6.69
C ARG A 230 -13.38 -0.11 -5.87
N GLY A 231 -13.31 1.07 -5.24
CA GLY A 231 -14.52 1.69 -4.70
C GLY A 231 -15.47 2.10 -5.83
N LYS A 232 -16.75 1.69 -5.77
CA LYS A 232 -17.73 2.02 -6.83
C LYS A 232 -17.86 3.51 -7.06
N GLY A 233 -17.76 4.31 -5.98
CA GLY A 233 -17.77 5.77 -6.02
C GLY A 233 -16.38 6.40 -6.15
N SER A 234 -15.34 5.66 -6.58
CA SER A 234 -13.99 6.21 -6.69
C SER A 234 -13.91 7.32 -7.73
N ASP A 235 -13.34 8.44 -7.33
CA ASP A 235 -12.98 9.60 -8.14
C ASP A 235 -11.51 9.58 -8.60
N VAL A 236 -10.79 8.50 -8.29
CA VAL A 236 -9.37 8.29 -8.63
C VAL A 236 -9.21 7.18 -9.68
N LEU A 237 -9.70 5.98 -9.38
CA LEU A 237 -9.67 4.87 -10.32
C LEU A 237 -10.97 4.83 -11.12
N SER A 238 -10.96 5.33 -12.35
CA SER A 238 -12.14 5.29 -13.21
C SER A 238 -12.49 3.87 -13.64
N ARG A 239 -13.76 3.65 -14.02
CA ARG A 239 -14.20 2.35 -14.51
C ARG A 239 -13.48 1.95 -15.79
N GLU A 240 -13.26 2.90 -16.70
CA GLU A 240 -12.57 2.67 -17.98
C GLU A 240 -11.14 2.18 -17.76
N VAL A 241 -10.42 2.78 -16.78
CA VAL A 241 -9.06 2.36 -16.42
C VAL A 241 -9.10 0.95 -15.84
N ALA A 242 -10.00 0.65 -14.90
CA ALA A 242 -10.15 -0.68 -14.31
C ALA A 242 -10.50 -1.74 -15.36
N ASP A 243 -11.41 -1.42 -16.29
CA ASP A 243 -11.80 -2.31 -17.40
C ASP A 243 -10.63 -2.56 -18.37
N ARG A 244 -9.72 -1.58 -18.57
CA ARG A 244 -8.50 -1.79 -19.35
C ARG A 244 -7.50 -2.67 -18.57
N MET A 245 -7.33 -2.46 -17.27
CA MET A 245 -6.47 -3.29 -16.42
C MET A 245 -6.86 -4.78 -16.44
N ALA A 246 -8.16 -5.07 -16.59
CA ALA A 246 -8.64 -6.45 -16.72
C ALA A 246 -8.32 -7.11 -18.08
N ARG A 247 -7.88 -6.32 -19.08
CA ARG A 247 -7.65 -6.83 -20.45
C ARG A 247 -6.19 -6.84 -20.88
N VAL A 248 -5.34 -5.98 -20.29
CA VAL A 248 -3.94 -5.83 -20.69
C VAL A 248 -2.98 -6.19 -19.58
N GLY A 249 -1.73 -6.45 -19.90
CA GLY A 249 -0.69 -6.83 -18.94
C GLY A 249 -1.08 -8.07 -18.13
N PRO A 250 -1.07 -8.00 -16.79
CA PRO A 250 -1.40 -9.13 -15.92
C PRO A 250 -2.89 -9.53 -15.96
N LYS A 251 -3.75 -8.77 -16.63
CA LYS A 251 -5.20 -9.02 -16.74
C LYS A 251 -5.84 -9.13 -15.34
N ALA A 252 -5.72 -8.09 -14.55
CA ALA A 252 -6.14 -8.06 -13.16
C ALA A 252 -7.59 -8.54 -12.94
N LYS A 253 -7.83 -9.26 -11.85
CA LYS A 253 -9.18 -9.49 -11.32
C LYS A 253 -9.66 -8.19 -10.69
N ILE A 254 -10.77 -7.63 -11.18
CA ILE A 254 -11.36 -6.40 -10.64
C ILE A 254 -12.52 -6.77 -9.72
N ILE A 255 -12.54 -6.23 -8.51
CA ILE A 255 -13.67 -6.35 -7.59
C ILE A 255 -14.12 -4.95 -7.19
N GLU A 256 -15.38 -4.62 -7.46
CA GLU A 256 -15.99 -3.36 -7.03
C GLU A 256 -16.55 -3.50 -5.61
N LEU A 257 -16.23 -2.53 -4.76
CA LEU A 257 -16.74 -2.39 -3.40
C LEU A 257 -17.88 -1.37 -3.44
N GLU A 258 -19.10 -1.82 -3.21
CA GLU A 258 -20.35 -1.07 -3.49
C GLU A 258 -20.48 0.21 -2.66
N ASP A 259 -20.09 0.14 -1.37
CA ASP A 259 -20.34 1.21 -0.39
C ASP A 259 -19.12 2.12 -0.18
N CYS A 260 -18.18 2.11 -1.12
CA CYS A 260 -16.90 2.82 -0.99
C CYS A 260 -16.63 3.76 -2.17
N GLY A 261 -15.94 4.87 -1.85
CA GLY A 261 -15.24 5.73 -2.80
C GLY A 261 -13.72 5.48 -2.71
N HIS A 262 -12.93 6.54 -2.95
CA HIS A 262 -11.46 6.47 -2.86
C HIS A 262 -10.99 6.75 -1.42
N ALA A 263 -10.10 6.00 -0.88
CA ALA A 263 -9.67 4.62 -1.10
C ALA A 263 -10.29 3.78 0.03
N PRO A 264 -10.86 2.60 -0.25
CA PRO A 264 -11.47 1.79 0.79
C PRO A 264 -10.52 1.54 1.96
N VAL A 265 -10.96 1.87 3.17
CA VAL A 265 -10.23 1.52 4.40
C VAL A 265 -10.60 0.09 4.74
N LEU A 266 -9.72 -0.87 4.46
CA LEU A 266 -9.97 -2.31 4.56
C LEU A 266 -10.13 -2.76 6.03
N VAL A 267 -11.18 -2.30 6.70
CA VAL A 267 -11.52 -2.61 8.10
C VAL A 267 -12.71 -3.55 8.23
N ASP A 268 -13.57 -3.60 7.22
CA ASP A 268 -14.76 -4.46 7.18
C ASP A 268 -14.36 -5.92 6.90
N SER A 269 -14.96 -6.84 7.65
CA SER A 269 -14.73 -8.29 7.49
C SER A 269 -15.04 -8.80 6.08
N LYS A 270 -16.02 -8.20 5.39
CA LYS A 270 -16.36 -8.52 4.00
C LYS A 270 -15.20 -8.17 3.05
N HIS A 271 -14.57 -7.01 3.23
CA HIS A 271 -13.41 -6.62 2.41
C HIS A 271 -12.20 -7.51 2.70
N LEU A 272 -11.99 -7.87 3.97
CA LEU A 272 -10.90 -8.75 4.38
C LEU A 272 -11.10 -10.18 3.85
N SER A 273 -12.33 -10.70 3.82
CA SER A 273 -12.61 -12.02 3.23
C SER A 273 -12.35 -12.05 1.73
N ILE A 274 -12.68 -10.98 0.99
CA ILE A 274 -12.36 -10.86 -0.45
C ILE A 274 -10.85 -11.01 -0.70
N VAL A 275 -10.03 -10.32 0.10
CA VAL A 275 -8.57 -10.43 0.00
C VAL A 275 -8.11 -11.85 0.33
N SER A 276 -8.63 -12.44 1.41
CA SER A 276 -8.29 -13.79 1.86
C SER A 276 -8.66 -14.86 0.83
N GLU A 277 -9.85 -14.78 0.26
CA GLU A 277 -10.35 -15.70 -0.77
C GLU A 277 -9.46 -15.63 -2.01
N TRP A 278 -9.16 -14.44 -2.50
CA TRP A 278 -8.30 -14.28 -3.67
C TRP A 278 -6.88 -14.78 -3.45
N LEU A 279 -6.30 -14.52 -2.28
CA LEU A 279 -4.98 -15.06 -1.91
C LEU A 279 -5.00 -16.58 -1.87
N SER A 280 -6.08 -17.20 -1.39
CA SER A 280 -6.24 -18.67 -1.36
C SER A 280 -6.44 -19.25 -2.77
N GLU A 281 -7.28 -18.62 -3.59
CA GLU A 281 -7.55 -19.03 -4.97
C GLU A 281 -6.28 -19.03 -5.84
N THR A 282 -5.33 -18.14 -5.57
CA THR A 282 -4.12 -17.95 -6.37
C THR A 282 -2.88 -18.67 -5.82
N ASN A 283 -3.00 -19.47 -4.75
CA ASN A 283 -1.86 -20.20 -4.19
C ASN A 283 -1.23 -21.17 -5.19
N HIS A 284 -2.04 -21.90 -5.98
CA HIS A 284 -1.54 -22.83 -6.97
C HIS A 284 -0.67 -22.18 -8.05
N LEU A 285 -0.88 -20.89 -8.36
CA LEU A 285 -0.09 -20.16 -9.36
C LEU A 285 1.33 -19.86 -8.89
N ILE A 286 1.55 -19.82 -7.55
CA ILE A 286 2.86 -19.54 -6.95
C ILE A 286 3.67 -20.80 -6.80
N GLU A 287 3.02 -21.92 -6.42
CA GLU A 287 3.67 -23.21 -6.19
C GLU A 287 4.29 -23.78 -7.47
N GLU A 288 3.74 -23.44 -8.65
CA GLU A 288 4.27 -23.85 -9.95
C GLU A 288 5.55 -23.10 -10.35
N GLU A 289 5.74 -21.84 -9.91
CA GLU A 289 6.92 -21.03 -10.21
C GLU A 289 8.13 -21.35 -9.31
N ASP A 290 7.88 -21.83 -8.08
CA ASP A 290 8.94 -22.18 -7.11
C ASP A 290 9.47 -23.62 -7.28
N LEU A 291 8.91 -24.43 -8.20
CA LEU A 291 9.42 -25.75 -8.51
C LEU A 291 10.71 -25.62 -9.34
N PRO A 292 11.80 -26.31 -8.94
CA PRO A 292 12.99 -26.38 -9.78
C PRO A 292 12.63 -26.98 -11.15
N PRO A 293 13.23 -26.51 -12.25
CA PRO A 293 12.95 -27.04 -13.58
C PRO A 293 13.16 -28.55 -13.55
N GLN A 294 12.06 -29.29 -13.83
CA GLN A 294 12.12 -30.74 -13.92
C GLN A 294 13.22 -31.09 -14.93
N ASP A 295 14.21 -31.86 -14.48
CA ASP A 295 15.26 -32.40 -15.34
C ASP A 295 14.59 -33.04 -16.56
N LYS A 296 14.77 -32.43 -17.73
CA LYS A 296 14.40 -33.05 -18.99
C LYS A 296 15.14 -34.37 -19.02
N GLU A 297 14.40 -35.46 -19.03
CA GLU A 297 14.89 -36.83 -19.18
C GLU A 297 16.04 -36.85 -20.20
N LEU A 298 17.25 -37.10 -19.72
CA LEU A 298 18.37 -37.50 -20.56
C LEU A 298 17.95 -38.80 -21.23
N GLY A 299 17.65 -38.68 -22.52
CA GLY A 299 17.23 -39.78 -23.37
C GLY A 299 18.11 -41.00 -23.19
N LYS A 300 17.46 -42.09 -22.88
CA LYS A 300 17.95 -43.43 -23.15
C LYS A 300 18.07 -43.58 -24.64
N ASP A 301 19.27 -43.40 -25.17
CA ASP A 301 19.69 -44.00 -26.42
C ASP A 301 21.18 -44.20 -26.40
N GLN A 302 21.58 -45.42 -26.25
CA GLN A 302 22.58 -46.15 -26.97
C GLN A 302 23.15 -47.30 -26.13
N VAL A 303 22.53 -48.45 -26.27
CA VAL A 303 23.20 -49.73 -26.13
C VAL A 303 23.34 -50.27 -27.53
N ASP A 304 24.55 -50.37 -28.00
CA ASP A 304 25.05 -51.40 -28.87
C ASP A 304 26.54 -51.59 -28.59
#